data_c73cd040a0f049aaeecc6924aab6173c
#
_entry.id   c73cd040a0f049aaeecc6924aab6173c
#
_cell.length_a   1.000
_cell.length_b   1.000
_cell.length_c   1.000
_cell.angle_alpha   90.00
_cell.angle_beta   90.00
_cell.angle_gamma   90.00
#
_symmetry.space_group_name_H-M   'P 1'
#
loop_
_entity.id
_entity.type
_entity.pdbx_description
1 polymer ?
#
loop_
_entity_poly.entity_id
_entity_poly.type
_entity_poly.pdbx_seq_one_letter_code
_entity_poly.pdbx_strand_id
1 'polypeptide(L)'
;MFAEKGADGGFDCVADPVPTASVRAMLDTMNNAGALPETIIYSLNPTAYYPLTTLAGAFRRVHIGISWWFCDHERGMRETLDTVGELGHICSIVGMLTDSRSFLSYTRHDYYRQIVCNWLADRARGDKDRAAEVAYRLCYGNAAELTEEK
;
A
#
# COMPACT_ATOMS: atom_id res chain seq x y z
N MET A 1 -10.71 7.72 23.81
CA MET A 1 -11.30 6.38 23.57
C MET A 1 -10.24 5.35 23.26
N PHE A 2 -9.37 5.54 22.27
CA PHE A 2 -8.25 4.61 21.99
C PHE A 2 -7.33 4.42 23.20
N ALA A 3 -6.97 5.53 23.89
CA ALA A 3 -6.14 5.49 25.10
C ALA A 3 -6.80 4.76 26.29
N GLU A 4 -8.12 4.67 26.30
CA GLU A 4 -8.89 4.04 27.38
C GLU A 4 -9.24 2.58 27.11
N LYS A 5 -9.45 2.22 25.83
CA LYS A 5 -10.00 0.90 25.43
C LYS A 5 -9.04 0.05 24.60
N GLY A 6 -7.93 0.62 24.16
CA GLY A 6 -6.92 -0.07 23.34
C GLY A 6 -7.31 -0.21 21.86
N ALA A 7 -6.41 -0.82 21.09
CA ALA A 7 -6.50 -0.91 19.64
C ALA A 7 -7.71 -1.69 19.13
N ASP A 8 -8.13 -2.74 19.81
CA ASP A 8 -9.25 -3.61 19.40
C ASP A 8 -10.62 -3.08 19.87
N GLY A 9 -10.70 -1.84 20.32
CA GLY A 9 -11.94 -1.21 20.81
C GLY A 9 -12.99 -0.87 19.76
N GLY A 10 -12.73 -1.11 18.48
CA GLY A 10 -13.67 -0.92 17.38
C GLY A 10 -13.94 0.55 17.02
N PHE A 11 -13.00 1.44 17.32
CA PHE A 11 -13.17 2.89 17.15
C PHE A 11 -12.20 3.51 16.14
N ASP A 12 -11.68 2.73 15.22
CA ASP A 12 -10.82 3.27 14.16
C ASP A 12 -11.64 4.19 13.26
N CYS A 13 -11.04 5.31 12.93
CA CYS A 13 -11.62 6.29 12.01
C CYS A 13 -10.52 7.05 11.29
N VAL A 14 -10.89 7.82 10.29
CA VAL A 14 -9.97 8.67 9.51
C VAL A 14 -9.99 10.13 9.95
N ALA A 15 -10.46 10.39 11.17
CA ALA A 15 -10.65 11.77 11.67
C ALA A 15 -9.34 12.51 11.91
N ASP A 16 -8.28 11.78 12.29
CA ASP A 16 -7.00 12.39 12.61
C ASP A 16 -6.05 12.40 11.40
N PRO A 17 -5.31 13.50 11.20
CA PRO A 17 -4.28 13.55 10.17
C PRO A 17 -3.13 12.59 10.52
N VAL A 18 -2.57 11.93 9.51
CA VAL A 18 -1.38 11.10 9.68
C VAL A 18 -0.17 12.00 9.95
N PRO A 19 0.61 11.77 11.03
CA PRO A 19 1.77 12.58 11.36
C PRO A 19 2.97 12.26 10.44
N THR A 20 2.89 12.63 9.17
CA THR A 20 3.90 12.33 8.15
C THR A 20 5.30 12.85 8.51
N ALA A 21 5.39 13.95 9.25
CA ALA A 21 6.66 14.47 9.75
C ALA A 21 7.35 13.50 10.72
N SER A 22 6.58 12.82 11.59
CA SER A 22 7.12 11.81 12.50
C SER A 22 7.55 10.54 11.75
N VAL A 23 6.76 10.12 10.76
CA VAL A 23 7.12 8.99 9.88
C VAL A 23 8.41 9.31 9.15
N ARG A 24 8.55 10.50 8.56
CA ARG A 24 9.78 10.93 7.91
C ARG A 24 10.97 10.90 8.85
N ALA A 25 10.86 11.48 10.06
CA ALA A 25 11.94 11.53 11.02
C ALA A 25 12.40 10.11 11.44
N MET A 26 11.47 9.18 11.60
CA MET A 26 11.78 7.77 11.89
C MET A 26 12.57 7.14 10.75
N LEU A 27 12.08 7.27 9.51
CA LEU A 27 12.74 6.70 8.33
C LEU A 27 14.12 7.32 8.10
N ASP A 28 14.27 8.65 8.23
CA ASP A 28 15.54 9.36 8.14
C ASP A 28 16.56 8.84 9.15
N THR A 29 16.12 8.66 10.39
CA THR A 29 17.01 8.18 11.48
C THR A 29 17.55 6.79 11.17
N MET A 30 16.66 5.87 10.78
CA MET A 30 17.06 4.49 10.44
C MET A 30 17.92 4.44 9.17
N ASN A 31 17.55 5.23 8.16
CA ASN A 31 18.29 5.26 6.89
C ASN A 31 19.71 5.81 7.08
N ASN A 32 19.85 6.90 7.84
CA ASN A 32 21.17 7.50 8.14
C ASN A 32 22.06 6.58 8.98
N ALA A 33 21.46 5.73 9.79
CA ALA A 33 22.18 4.70 10.55
C ALA A 33 22.53 3.45 9.69
N GLY A 34 22.11 3.39 8.41
CA GLY A 34 22.27 2.22 7.56
C GLY A 34 21.42 1.00 8.01
N ALA A 35 20.43 1.23 8.85
CA ALA A 35 19.63 0.20 9.52
C ALA A 35 18.15 0.18 9.09
N LEU A 36 17.79 0.90 8.01
CA LEU A 36 16.42 0.90 7.50
C LEU A 36 16.09 -0.48 6.89
N PRO A 37 15.14 -1.23 7.46
CA PRO A 37 14.68 -2.49 6.88
C PRO A 37 13.81 -2.25 5.65
N GLU A 38 13.49 -3.31 4.90
CA GLU A 38 12.36 -3.26 3.96
C GLU A 38 11.09 -2.91 4.73
N THR A 39 10.47 -1.80 4.36
CA THR A 39 9.38 -1.19 5.11
C THR A 39 8.18 -0.98 4.19
N ILE A 40 7.01 -1.49 4.59
CA ILE A 40 5.78 -1.25 3.86
C ILE A 40 4.90 -0.32 4.69
N ILE A 41 4.46 0.78 4.09
CA ILE A 41 3.58 1.74 4.75
C ILE A 41 2.14 1.46 4.32
N TYR A 42 1.28 1.28 5.30
CA TYR A 42 -0.17 1.21 5.15
C TYR A 42 -0.83 2.34 5.94
N SER A 43 -1.89 2.91 5.43
CA SER A 43 -2.68 3.92 6.13
C SER A 43 -4.17 3.64 6.00
N LEU A 44 -4.89 3.65 7.12
CA LEU A 44 -6.36 3.59 7.12
C LEU A 44 -6.98 4.90 6.62
N ASN A 45 -6.21 6.00 6.68
CA ASN A 45 -6.67 7.29 6.18
C ASN A 45 -6.35 7.44 4.69
N PRO A 46 -7.35 7.42 3.80
CA PRO A 46 -7.13 7.56 2.35
C PRO A 46 -6.43 8.86 1.98
N THR A 47 -6.64 9.94 2.72
CA THR A 47 -6.03 11.26 2.44
C THR A 47 -4.52 11.29 2.69
N ALA A 48 -3.98 10.30 3.41
CA ALA A 48 -2.56 10.20 3.71
C ALA A 48 -1.73 9.59 2.57
N TYR A 49 -2.35 8.92 1.61
CA TYR A 49 -1.60 8.25 0.54
C TYR A 49 -0.80 9.22 -0.32
N TYR A 50 -1.28 10.43 -0.56
CA TYR A 50 -0.55 11.43 -1.31
C TYR A 50 0.81 11.79 -0.65
N PRO A 51 0.86 12.28 0.60
CA PRO A 51 2.13 12.58 1.25
C PRO A 51 2.97 11.34 1.58
N LEU A 52 2.35 10.19 1.87
CA LEU A 52 3.08 8.96 2.14
C LEU A 52 3.75 8.38 0.89
N THR A 53 3.12 8.50 -0.28
CA THR A 53 3.70 8.08 -1.55
C THR A 53 4.94 8.88 -1.90
N THR A 54 4.87 10.20 -1.75
CA THR A 54 6.04 11.07 -2.00
C THR A 54 7.16 10.80 -0.99
N LEU A 55 6.80 10.51 0.25
CA LEU A 55 7.76 10.13 1.28
C LEU A 55 8.41 8.77 0.97
N ALA A 56 7.62 7.76 0.62
CA ALA A 56 8.15 6.44 0.25
C ALA A 56 9.12 6.53 -0.94
N GLY A 57 8.81 7.37 -1.93
CA GLY A 57 9.68 7.60 -3.09
C GLY A 57 11.07 8.18 -2.75
N ALA A 58 11.24 8.77 -1.55
CA ALA A 58 12.53 9.29 -1.08
C ALA A 58 13.44 8.21 -0.50
N PHE A 59 12.95 7.01 -0.20
CA PHE A 59 13.69 5.93 0.44
C PHE A 59 13.64 4.66 -0.40
N ARG A 60 14.78 4.08 -0.71
CA ARG A 60 14.90 2.90 -1.57
C ARG A 60 14.20 1.65 -1.01
N ARG A 61 14.08 1.55 0.32
CA ARG A 61 13.56 0.38 1.04
C ARG A 61 12.16 0.63 1.62
N VAL A 62 11.46 1.64 1.11
CA VAL A 62 10.12 1.99 1.59
C VAL A 62 9.11 1.82 0.46
N HIS A 63 8.07 1.08 0.74
CA HIS A 63 7.03 0.70 -0.19
C HIS A 63 5.66 1.16 0.31
N ILE A 64 4.71 1.28 -0.58
CA ILE A 64 3.31 1.54 -0.26
C ILE A 64 2.51 0.25 -0.44
N GLY A 65 1.62 -0.02 0.49
CA GLY A 65 0.60 -1.06 0.36
C GLY A 65 -0.81 -0.50 0.47
N ILE A 66 -1.78 -1.17 -0.11
CA ILE A 66 -3.19 -0.79 0.00
C ILE A 66 -3.76 -1.36 1.29
N SER A 67 -4.26 -0.48 2.17
CA SER A 67 -4.81 -0.84 3.47
C SER A 67 -6.21 -1.43 3.36
N TRP A 68 -6.52 -2.22 4.38
CA TRP A 68 -7.87 -2.70 4.66
C TRP A 68 -8.79 -1.57 5.17
N TRP A 69 -10.03 -1.96 5.40
CA TRP A 69 -11.11 -1.22 6.05
C TRP A 69 -11.61 -0.02 5.24
N PHE A 70 -10.91 1.11 5.26
CA PHE A 70 -11.37 2.33 4.59
C PHE A 70 -10.80 2.53 3.19
N CYS A 71 -9.85 1.70 2.78
CA CYS A 71 -9.17 1.81 1.49
C CYS A 71 -9.36 0.57 0.59
N ASP A 72 -9.87 -0.56 1.12
CA ASP A 72 -9.95 -1.83 0.40
C ASP A 72 -11.29 -2.05 -0.34
N HIS A 73 -11.88 -0.99 -0.81
CA HIS A 73 -13.00 -0.98 -1.74
C HIS A 73 -12.56 -0.43 -3.10
N GLU A 74 -13.34 -0.65 -4.16
CA GLU A 74 -12.94 -0.34 -5.54
C GLU A 74 -12.41 1.09 -5.69
N ARG A 75 -13.13 2.07 -5.19
CA ARG A 75 -12.71 3.47 -5.27
C ARG A 75 -11.39 3.71 -4.52
N GLY A 76 -11.27 3.23 -3.28
CA GLY A 76 -10.06 3.42 -2.48
C GLY A 76 -8.83 2.76 -3.11
N MET A 77 -9.00 1.54 -3.65
CA MET A 77 -7.92 0.86 -4.38
C MET A 77 -7.51 1.64 -5.64
N ARG A 78 -8.48 2.10 -6.44
CA ARG A 78 -8.20 2.90 -7.65
C ARG A 78 -7.52 4.21 -7.32
N GLU A 79 -8.00 4.96 -6.32
CA GLU A 79 -7.40 6.21 -5.87
C GLU A 79 -5.94 6.01 -5.39
N THR A 80 -5.66 4.91 -4.69
CA THR A 80 -4.29 4.58 -4.28
C THR A 80 -3.42 4.23 -5.48
N LEU A 81 -3.92 3.41 -6.40
CA LEU A 81 -3.20 3.06 -7.64
C LEU A 81 -2.90 4.31 -8.49
N ASP A 82 -3.86 5.22 -8.63
CA ASP A 82 -3.68 6.49 -9.33
C ASP A 82 -2.61 7.34 -8.64
N THR A 83 -2.73 7.51 -7.33
CA THR A 83 -1.79 8.32 -6.55
C THR A 83 -0.36 7.79 -6.66
N VAL A 84 -0.17 6.47 -6.48
CA VAL A 84 1.17 5.88 -6.58
C VAL A 84 1.67 5.85 -8.02
N GLY A 85 0.78 5.67 -8.99
CA GLY A 85 1.13 5.70 -10.41
C GLY A 85 1.59 7.07 -10.92
N GLU A 86 1.06 8.15 -10.33
CA GLU A 86 1.39 9.52 -10.73
C GLU A 86 2.56 10.12 -9.94
N LEU A 87 2.69 9.79 -8.67
CA LEU A 87 3.66 10.43 -7.76
C LEU A 87 4.85 9.56 -7.40
N GLY A 88 4.74 8.26 -7.58
CA GLY A 88 5.73 7.29 -7.13
C GLY A 88 6.09 6.28 -8.21
N HIS A 89 6.49 5.10 -7.75
CA HIS A 89 6.84 3.98 -8.62
C HIS A 89 5.78 2.90 -8.49
N ILE A 90 4.85 2.82 -9.45
CA ILE A 90 3.71 1.90 -9.39
C ILE A 90 4.13 0.45 -9.12
N CYS A 91 5.23 -0.01 -9.69
CA CYS A 91 5.73 -1.36 -9.47
C CYS A 91 6.35 -1.60 -8.08
N SER A 92 6.33 -0.61 -7.17
CA SER A 92 6.76 -0.77 -5.78
C SER A 92 5.61 -1.07 -4.81
N ILE A 93 4.36 -1.07 -5.29
CA ILE A 93 3.21 -1.44 -4.44
C ILE A 93 3.32 -2.91 -4.03
N VAL A 94 3.19 -3.17 -2.73
CA VAL A 94 3.20 -4.52 -2.16
C VAL A 94 1.78 -4.98 -1.87
N GLY A 95 1.00 -5.21 -2.93
CA GLY A 95 -0.32 -5.78 -2.84
C GLY A 95 -1.31 -5.04 -1.94
N MET A 96 -2.30 -5.78 -1.44
CA MET A 96 -3.33 -5.31 -0.51
C MET A 96 -3.25 -6.10 0.80
N LEU A 97 -3.46 -5.40 1.91
CA LEU A 97 -3.52 -5.99 3.26
C LEU A 97 -4.98 -6.09 3.72
N THR A 98 -5.44 -7.27 4.12
CA THR A 98 -6.80 -7.47 4.64
C THR A 98 -6.90 -7.32 6.16
N ASP A 99 -5.81 -7.57 6.88
CA ASP A 99 -5.76 -7.65 8.35
C ASP A 99 -6.88 -8.53 8.95
N SER A 100 -7.26 -9.57 8.26
CA SER A 100 -8.36 -10.43 8.65
C SER A 100 -7.88 -11.73 9.29
N ARG A 101 -8.62 -12.17 10.31
CA ARG A 101 -8.44 -13.47 10.97
C ARG A 101 -9.26 -14.59 10.32
N SER A 102 -9.97 -14.30 9.23
CA SER A 102 -10.85 -15.25 8.53
C SER A 102 -10.23 -15.75 7.22
N PHE A 103 -10.23 -17.05 6.99
CA PHE A 103 -9.85 -17.64 5.69
C PHE A 103 -10.74 -17.15 4.54
N LEU A 104 -11.99 -16.79 4.80
CA LEU A 104 -12.88 -16.24 3.77
C LEU A 104 -12.39 -14.91 3.21
N SER A 105 -11.54 -14.20 3.93
CA SER A 105 -10.95 -12.93 3.48
C SER A 105 -9.92 -13.09 2.36
N TYR A 106 -9.47 -14.31 2.05
CA TYR A 106 -8.62 -14.54 0.89
C TYR A 106 -9.32 -14.17 -0.43
N THR A 107 -10.65 -14.21 -0.48
CA THR A 107 -11.43 -13.75 -1.63
C THR A 107 -11.24 -12.26 -1.92
N ARG A 108 -10.84 -11.46 -0.91
CA ARG A 108 -10.54 -10.03 -1.10
C ARG A 108 -9.29 -9.80 -1.94
N HIS A 109 -8.33 -10.71 -1.91
CA HIS A 109 -7.17 -10.65 -2.80
C HIS A 109 -7.56 -10.93 -4.25
N ASP A 110 -8.57 -11.75 -4.49
CA ASP A 110 -9.11 -11.94 -5.84
C ASP A 110 -9.83 -10.68 -6.34
N TYR A 111 -10.63 -10.06 -5.49
CA TYR A 111 -11.27 -8.77 -5.78
C TYR A 111 -10.21 -7.69 -6.10
N TYR A 112 -9.13 -7.61 -5.32
CA TYR A 112 -8.02 -6.70 -5.58
C TYR A 112 -7.40 -6.96 -6.95
N ARG A 113 -7.10 -8.22 -7.30
CA ARG A 113 -6.52 -8.58 -8.61
C ARG A 113 -7.43 -8.15 -9.77
N GLN A 114 -8.74 -8.31 -9.63
CA GLN A 114 -9.69 -7.87 -10.65
C GLN A 114 -9.65 -6.35 -10.83
N ILE A 115 -9.59 -5.59 -9.74
CA ILE A 115 -9.48 -4.11 -9.79
C ILE A 115 -8.17 -3.69 -10.45
N VAL A 116 -7.05 -4.29 -10.08
CA VAL A 116 -5.74 -4.01 -10.69
C VAL A 116 -5.76 -4.28 -12.19
N CYS A 117 -6.28 -5.44 -12.61
CA CYS A 117 -6.36 -5.78 -14.02
C CYS A 117 -7.25 -4.81 -14.82
N ASN A 118 -8.39 -4.43 -14.28
CA ASN A 118 -9.27 -3.45 -14.91
C ASN A 118 -8.62 -2.07 -14.97
N TRP A 119 -7.98 -1.63 -13.89
CA TRP A 119 -7.26 -0.36 -13.83
C TRP A 119 -6.12 -0.29 -14.86
N LEU A 120 -5.37 -1.38 -15.03
CA LEU A 120 -4.32 -1.49 -16.03
C LEU A 120 -4.88 -1.56 -17.46
N ALA A 121 -5.97 -2.27 -17.68
CA ALA A 121 -6.61 -2.33 -18.99
C ALA A 121 -7.00 -0.95 -19.51
N ASP A 122 -7.52 -0.09 -18.63
CA ASP A 122 -7.88 1.30 -18.96
C ASP A 122 -6.64 2.15 -19.35
N ARG A 123 -5.45 1.77 -18.91
CA ARG A 123 -4.19 2.53 -19.08
C ARG A 123 -3.19 1.92 -20.04
N ALA A 124 -3.35 0.67 -20.42
CA ALA A 124 -2.39 -0.09 -21.22
C ALA A 124 -2.16 0.49 -22.64
N ARG A 125 -3.12 1.27 -23.16
CA ARG A 125 -3.02 1.86 -24.53
C ARG A 125 -2.65 0.82 -25.60
N GLY A 126 -3.08 -0.44 -25.40
CA GLY A 126 -2.82 -1.56 -26.31
C GLY A 126 -1.57 -2.40 -25.97
N ASP A 127 -0.72 -1.96 -25.05
CA ASP A 127 0.46 -2.73 -24.59
C ASP A 127 0.04 -3.73 -23.49
N LYS A 128 -0.44 -4.88 -23.94
CA LYS A 128 -0.95 -5.93 -23.03
C LYS A 128 0.18 -6.65 -22.28
N ASP A 129 1.34 -6.78 -22.89
CA ASP A 129 2.48 -7.50 -22.29
C ASP A 129 3.02 -6.69 -21.10
N ARG A 130 3.15 -5.40 -21.28
CA ARG A 130 3.54 -4.51 -20.18
C ARG A 130 2.49 -4.46 -19.06
N ALA A 131 1.22 -4.41 -19.41
CA ALA A 131 0.15 -4.44 -18.41
C ALA A 131 0.16 -5.75 -17.60
N ALA A 132 0.41 -6.89 -18.26
CA ALA A 132 0.52 -8.18 -17.59
C ALA A 132 1.72 -8.25 -16.65
N GLU A 133 2.88 -7.71 -17.06
CA GLU A 133 4.07 -7.61 -16.20
C GLU A 133 3.79 -6.79 -14.95
N VAL A 134 3.18 -5.62 -15.11
CA VAL A 134 2.82 -4.75 -13.97
C VAL A 134 1.79 -5.43 -13.08
N ALA A 135 0.77 -6.08 -13.64
CA ALA A 135 -0.22 -6.85 -12.88
C ALA A 135 0.44 -7.95 -12.04
N TYR A 136 1.37 -8.71 -12.63
CA TYR A 136 2.11 -9.74 -11.91
C TYR A 136 2.86 -9.15 -10.70
N ARG A 137 3.57 -8.04 -10.90
CA ARG A 137 4.31 -7.39 -9.81
C ARG A 137 3.39 -6.91 -8.69
N LEU A 138 2.32 -6.21 -9.03
CA LEU A 138 1.37 -5.66 -8.06
C LEU A 138 0.61 -6.74 -7.27
N CYS A 139 0.32 -7.86 -7.92
CA CYS A 139 -0.52 -8.91 -7.34
C CYS A 139 0.25 -10.02 -6.64
N TYR A 140 1.54 -10.17 -6.93
CA TYR A 140 2.34 -11.28 -6.41
C TYR A 140 3.84 -10.96 -6.32
N GLY A 141 4.49 -10.55 -7.41
CA GLY A 141 5.95 -10.54 -7.53
C GLY A 141 6.63 -9.70 -6.46
N ASN A 142 6.12 -8.49 -6.18
CA ASN A 142 6.73 -7.60 -5.19
C ASN A 142 6.66 -8.20 -3.76
N ALA A 143 5.55 -8.84 -3.41
CA ALA A 143 5.42 -9.50 -2.11
C ALA A 143 6.36 -10.72 -2.02
N ALA A 144 6.45 -11.52 -3.07
CA ALA A 144 7.35 -12.67 -3.13
C ALA A 144 8.82 -12.25 -2.97
N GLU A 145 9.26 -11.23 -3.70
CA GLU A 145 10.63 -10.71 -3.61
C GLU A 145 11.01 -10.20 -2.19
N LEU A 146 10.04 -9.67 -1.44
CA LEU A 146 10.27 -9.20 -0.07
C LEU A 146 10.29 -10.31 0.96
N THR A 147 9.67 -11.46 0.67
CA THR A 147 9.54 -12.60 1.59
C THR A 147 10.54 -13.73 1.31
N GLU A 148 11.18 -13.72 0.14
CA GLU A 148 12.26 -14.67 -0.13
C GLU A 148 13.45 -14.37 0.77
N GLU A 149 13.82 -15.35 1.59
CA GLU A 149 15.05 -15.30 2.40
C GLU A 149 16.26 -15.19 1.47
N LYS A 150 17.02 -14.11 1.62
CA LYS A 150 18.31 -13.90 0.94
C LYS A 150 19.43 -14.52 1.72
#